data_0533155f61b70a9d7f9d3ba92b0364c9
#
_entry.id   0533155f61b70a9d7f9d3ba92b0364c9
#
_cell.length_a   1.000
_cell.length_b   1.000
_cell.length_c   1.000
_cell.angle_alpha   90.00
_cell.angle_beta   90.00
_cell.angle_gamma   90.00
#
_symmetry.space_group_name_H-M   'P 1'
#
loop_
_entity.id
_entity.type
_entity.pdbx_description
1 polymer ?
#
loop_
_entity_poly.entity_id
_entity_poly.type
_entity_poly.pdbx_seq_one_letter_code
_entity_poly.pdbx_strand_id
1 'polypeptide(L)'
;VDRAGLAADVLRRMAHVSDALRHRQGAAFAELGLTPATARALHQLDPDRPLPARDLAGQLGCDRSNVTVLVDKLEQAGLVERRTDPADRRQKTLVVTEKGRVERDRVTKVMSDSRLLSGLTDEELRTLRDLVWKASDGGWPEPCGPE
;
A
#
# COMPACT_ATOMS: atom_id res chain seq x y z
N VAL A 1 23.28 -26.60 -13.84
CA VAL A 1 22.72 -25.21 -13.76
C VAL A 1 23.28 -24.55 -12.51
N ASP A 2 23.99 -23.45 -12.69
CA ASP A 2 24.47 -22.63 -11.55
C ASP A 2 23.26 -22.00 -10.84
N ARG A 3 22.84 -22.60 -9.72
CA ARG A 3 21.71 -22.12 -8.91
C ARG A 3 21.94 -20.70 -8.38
N ALA A 4 23.17 -20.37 -8.01
CA ALA A 4 23.50 -19.06 -7.47
C ALA A 4 23.38 -17.97 -8.56
N GLY A 5 23.90 -18.25 -9.75
CA GLY A 5 23.75 -17.35 -10.90
C GLY A 5 22.30 -17.14 -11.32
N LEU A 6 21.49 -18.21 -11.33
CA LEU A 6 20.06 -18.10 -11.61
C LEU A 6 19.32 -17.26 -10.56
N ALA A 7 19.60 -17.49 -9.27
CA ALA A 7 18.99 -16.71 -8.20
C ALA A 7 19.35 -15.22 -8.30
N ALA A 8 20.61 -14.90 -8.58
CA ALA A 8 21.05 -13.52 -8.79
C ALA A 8 20.34 -12.85 -9.98
N ASP A 9 20.13 -13.59 -11.09
CA ASP A 9 19.39 -13.07 -12.24
C ASP A 9 17.93 -12.80 -11.91
N VAL A 10 17.27 -13.71 -11.18
CA VAL A 10 15.88 -13.52 -10.71
C VAL A 10 15.77 -12.28 -9.83
N LEU A 11 16.64 -12.13 -8.82
CA LEU A 11 16.63 -10.96 -7.93
C LEU A 11 16.82 -9.64 -8.69
N ARG A 12 17.73 -9.60 -9.66
CA ARG A 12 17.95 -8.42 -10.50
C ARG A 12 16.70 -8.06 -11.31
N ARG A 13 16.01 -9.05 -11.89
CA ARG A 13 14.77 -8.85 -12.65
C ARG A 13 13.62 -8.41 -11.75
N MET A 14 13.50 -8.99 -10.57
CA MET A 14 12.50 -8.56 -9.56
C MET A 14 12.73 -7.12 -9.15
N ALA A 15 13.98 -6.72 -8.89
CA ALA A 15 14.31 -5.33 -8.57
C ALA A 15 13.89 -4.37 -9.70
N HIS A 16 14.21 -4.74 -10.95
CA HIS A 16 13.83 -3.91 -12.12
C HIS A 16 12.30 -3.77 -12.27
N VAL A 17 11.57 -4.85 -12.11
CA VAL A 17 10.08 -4.82 -12.14
C VAL A 17 9.53 -3.96 -10.99
N SER A 18 10.11 -4.10 -9.79
CA SER A 18 9.72 -3.30 -8.62
C SER A 18 9.97 -1.80 -8.85
N ASP A 19 11.10 -1.43 -9.44
CA ASP A 19 11.41 -0.03 -9.77
C ASP A 19 10.46 0.53 -10.82
N ALA A 20 10.17 -0.22 -11.86
CA ALA A 20 9.20 0.19 -12.89
C ALA A 20 7.79 0.38 -12.30
N LEU A 21 7.36 -0.51 -11.41
CA LEU A 21 6.08 -0.42 -10.72
C LEU A 21 6.02 0.82 -9.82
N ARG A 22 7.05 1.04 -8.98
CA ARG A 22 7.13 2.23 -8.11
C ARG A 22 7.10 3.53 -8.92
N HIS A 23 7.85 3.58 -10.00
CA HIS A 23 7.90 4.77 -10.86
C HIS A 23 6.52 5.10 -11.45
N ARG A 24 5.83 4.10 -11.99
CA ARG A 24 4.49 4.27 -12.58
C ARG A 24 3.44 4.65 -11.54
N GLN A 25 3.41 3.95 -10.41
CA GLN A 25 2.48 4.25 -9.33
C GLN A 25 2.77 5.60 -8.71
N GLY A 26 4.04 5.95 -8.49
CA GLY A 26 4.44 7.24 -7.94
C GLY A 26 3.96 8.43 -8.78
N ALA A 27 4.11 8.36 -10.11
CA ALA A 27 3.61 9.39 -11.02
C ALA A 27 2.07 9.49 -10.95
N ALA A 28 1.36 8.37 -10.94
CA ALA A 28 -0.09 8.36 -10.86
C ALA A 28 -0.61 8.87 -9.50
N PHE A 29 0.05 8.53 -8.39
CA PHE A 29 -0.31 9.06 -7.07
C PHE A 29 -0.02 10.57 -6.97
N ALA A 30 1.08 11.05 -7.56
CA ALA A 30 1.38 12.48 -7.62
C ALA A 30 0.28 13.27 -8.33
N GLU A 31 -0.32 12.74 -9.39
CA GLU A 31 -1.47 13.34 -10.06
C GLU A 31 -2.70 13.45 -9.15
N LEU A 32 -2.82 12.56 -8.15
CA LEU A 32 -3.85 12.61 -7.12
C LEU A 32 -3.45 13.51 -5.91
N GLY A 33 -2.27 14.11 -5.95
CA GLY A 33 -1.73 14.89 -4.83
C GLY A 33 -1.29 14.04 -3.62
N LEU A 34 -1.00 12.76 -3.86
CA LEU A 34 -0.61 11.80 -2.82
C LEU A 34 0.84 11.33 -3.02
N THR A 35 1.52 11.05 -1.91
CA THR A 35 2.75 10.25 -1.91
C THR A 35 2.41 8.76 -1.94
N PRO A 36 3.34 7.87 -2.35
CA PRO A 36 3.12 6.43 -2.26
C PRO A 36 2.73 5.96 -0.85
N ALA A 37 3.31 6.56 0.18
CA ALA A 37 3.02 6.22 1.58
C ALA A 37 1.61 6.64 2.00
N THR A 38 1.17 7.86 1.69
CA THR A 38 -0.19 8.31 1.98
C THR A 38 -1.24 7.57 1.15
N ALA A 39 -0.94 7.22 -0.09
CA ALA A 39 -1.83 6.40 -0.93
C ALA A 39 -2.03 5.00 -0.32
N ARG A 40 -0.96 4.33 0.12
CA ARG A 40 -1.05 3.04 0.80
C ARG A 40 -1.81 3.14 2.11
N ALA A 41 -1.56 4.16 2.92
CA ALA A 41 -2.28 4.37 4.18
C ALA A 41 -3.78 4.54 3.93
N LEU A 42 -4.17 5.34 2.95
CA LEU A 42 -5.58 5.51 2.57
C LEU A 42 -6.20 4.20 2.06
N HIS A 43 -5.46 3.42 1.27
CA HIS A 43 -5.93 2.14 0.75
C HIS A 43 -6.18 1.10 1.83
N GLN A 44 -5.37 1.08 2.90
CA GLN A 44 -5.54 0.16 4.03
C GLN A 44 -6.75 0.48 4.91
N LEU A 45 -7.26 1.71 4.86
CA LEU A 45 -8.45 2.08 5.62
C LEU A 45 -9.71 1.54 4.94
N ASP A 46 -10.52 0.81 5.70
CA ASP A 46 -11.84 0.38 5.26
C ASP A 46 -12.82 1.54 5.41
N PRO A 47 -13.46 2.02 4.32
CA PRO A 47 -14.42 3.12 4.40
C PRO A 47 -15.62 2.86 5.31
N ASP A 48 -15.95 1.59 5.52
CA ASP A 48 -17.13 1.18 6.28
C ASP A 48 -16.82 0.77 7.73
N ARG A 49 -15.52 0.71 8.08
CA ARG A 49 -15.05 0.32 9.42
C ARG A 49 -14.06 1.33 9.97
N PRO A 50 -14.47 2.17 10.93
CA PRO A 50 -13.54 3.02 11.67
C PRO A 50 -12.41 2.19 12.29
N LEU A 51 -11.17 2.62 12.10
CA LEU A 51 -9.98 1.91 12.55
C LEU A 51 -9.25 2.75 13.61
N PRO A 52 -8.90 2.20 14.78
CA PRO A 52 -8.00 2.90 15.70
C PRO A 52 -6.65 3.21 15.03
N ALA A 53 -6.14 4.43 15.23
CA ALA A 53 -4.90 4.86 14.59
C ALA A 53 -3.71 3.94 14.89
N ARG A 54 -3.69 3.34 16.10
CA ARG A 54 -2.67 2.35 16.49
C ARG A 54 -2.70 1.08 15.64
N ASP A 55 -3.89 0.67 15.17
CA ASP A 55 -4.05 -0.56 14.38
C ASP A 55 -3.59 -0.36 12.94
N LEU A 56 -3.68 0.86 12.43
CA LEU A 56 -3.11 1.22 11.12
C LEU A 56 -1.59 1.04 11.10
N ALA A 57 -0.90 1.35 12.21
CA ALA A 57 0.55 1.13 12.34
C ALA A 57 0.91 -0.35 12.14
N GLY A 58 0.15 -1.26 12.75
CA GLY A 58 0.33 -2.70 12.57
C GLY A 58 0.08 -3.17 11.14
N GLN A 59 -0.94 -2.63 10.48
CA GLN A 59 -1.27 -2.99 9.09
C GLN A 59 -0.24 -2.47 8.08
N LEU A 60 0.34 -1.31 8.34
CA LEU A 60 1.37 -0.71 7.47
C LEU A 60 2.80 -1.21 7.79
N GLY A 61 2.99 -1.93 8.89
CA GLY A 61 4.32 -2.30 9.36
C GLY A 61 5.20 -1.10 9.71
N CYS A 62 4.57 0.01 10.13
CA CYS A 62 5.23 1.29 10.39
C CYS A 62 5.26 1.62 11.87
N ASP A 63 6.21 2.47 12.27
CA ASP A 63 6.21 3.08 13.59
C ASP A 63 5.01 4.02 13.79
N ARG A 64 4.53 4.14 15.02
CA ARG A 64 3.41 5.03 15.36
C ARG A 64 3.65 6.49 14.98
N SER A 65 4.89 6.97 15.07
CA SER A 65 5.27 8.33 14.67
C SER A 65 5.06 8.56 13.17
N ASN A 66 5.48 7.61 12.33
CA ASN A 66 5.28 7.67 10.88
C ASN A 66 3.80 7.63 10.52
N VAL A 67 3.02 6.76 11.16
CA VAL A 67 1.56 6.70 10.95
C VAL A 67 0.88 8.01 11.34
N THR A 68 1.32 8.67 12.41
CA THR A 68 0.78 9.97 12.82
C THR A 68 0.98 11.00 11.70
N VAL A 69 2.18 11.07 11.12
CA VAL A 69 2.49 11.99 10.01
C VAL A 69 1.61 11.67 8.78
N LEU A 70 1.46 10.40 8.42
CA LEU A 70 0.61 9.99 7.29
C LEU A 70 -0.85 10.35 7.52
N VAL A 71 -1.37 10.11 8.72
CA VAL A 71 -2.75 10.44 9.08
C VAL A 71 -2.97 11.96 9.09
N ASP A 72 -2.03 12.74 9.60
CA ASP A 72 -2.10 14.20 9.57
C ASP A 72 -2.19 14.73 8.13
N LYS A 73 -1.39 14.20 7.22
CA LYS A 73 -1.45 14.55 5.79
C LYS A 73 -2.81 14.19 5.17
N LEU A 74 -3.33 13.00 5.45
CA LEU A 74 -4.65 12.57 4.95
C LEU A 74 -5.78 13.41 5.53
N GLU A 75 -5.69 13.81 6.79
CA GLU A 75 -6.68 14.68 7.45
C GLU A 75 -6.63 16.10 6.89
N GLN A 76 -5.42 16.67 6.68
CA GLN A 76 -5.25 17.97 6.03
C GLN A 76 -5.80 17.99 4.60
N ALA A 77 -5.69 16.88 3.88
CA ALA A 77 -6.28 16.71 2.55
C ALA A 77 -7.80 16.48 2.58
N GLY A 78 -8.40 16.32 3.76
CA GLY A 78 -9.82 16.06 3.94
C GLY A 78 -10.26 14.65 3.55
N LEU A 79 -9.34 13.70 3.50
CA LEU A 79 -9.61 12.31 3.09
C LEU A 79 -9.96 11.41 4.26
N VAL A 80 -9.54 11.78 5.46
CA VAL A 80 -9.74 11.04 6.71
C VAL A 80 -10.10 12.03 7.81
N GLU A 81 -10.88 11.60 8.78
CA GLU A 81 -11.19 12.32 10.02
C GLU A 81 -10.83 11.48 11.23
N ARG A 82 -10.29 12.11 12.27
CA ARG A 82 -10.17 11.50 13.58
C ARG A 82 -11.45 11.72 14.37
N ARG A 83 -12.11 10.65 14.76
CA ARG A 83 -13.30 10.69 15.62
C ARG A 83 -13.04 10.01 16.95
N THR A 84 -13.72 10.47 18.01
CA THR A 84 -13.67 9.78 19.28
C THR A 84 -14.46 8.47 19.18
N ASP A 85 -13.85 7.37 19.63
CA ASP A 85 -14.54 6.08 19.67
C ASP A 85 -15.71 6.14 20.65
N PRO A 86 -16.95 5.81 20.23
CA PRO A 86 -18.11 5.79 21.15
C PRO A 86 -17.94 4.79 22.30
N ALA A 87 -17.21 3.69 22.08
CA ALA A 87 -16.97 2.65 23.08
C ALA A 87 -15.84 3.01 24.06
N ASP A 88 -14.85 3.78 23.61
CA ASP A 88 -13.74 4.24 24.43
C ASP A 88 -13.33 5.68 24.07
N ARG A 89 -13.77 6.64 24.87
CA ARG A 89 -13.51 8.07 24.65
C ARG A 89 -12.03 8.44 24.67
N ARG A 90 -11.15 7.58 25.14
CA ARG A 90 -9.69 7.78 25.14
C ARG A 90 -9.06 7.41 23.81
N GLN A 91 -9.78 6.66 22.96
CA GLN A 91 -9.30 6.25 21.66
C GLN A 91 -9.82 7.19 20.57
N LYS A 92 -8.96 7.43 19.59
CA LYS A 92 -9.33 8.06 18.33
C LYS A 92 -9.35 7.00 17.23
N THR A 93 -10.43 6.99 16.49
CA THR A 93 -10.62 6.16 15.31
C THR A 93 -10.47 7.01 14.06
N LEU A 94 -9.98 6.40 13.00
CA LEU A 94 -9.87 6.99 11.68
C LEU A 94 -11.10 6.62 10.87
N VAL A 95 -11.73 7.61 10.30
CA VAL A 95 -12.92 7.46 9.44
C VAL A 95 -12.59 8.05 8.08
N VAL A 96 -12.79 7.27 7.03
CA VAL A 96 -12.64 7.74 5.64
C VAL A 96 -13.81 8.64 5.30
N THR A 97 -13.54 9.86 4.84
CA THR A 97 -14.56 10.82 4.41
C THR A 97 -15.16 10.43 3.05
N GLU A 98 -16.23 11.08 2.61
CA GLU A 98 -16.77 10.86 1.27
C GLU A 98 -15.74 11.20 0.18
N LYS A 99 -15.01 12.30 0.35
CA LYS A 99 -13.86 12.62 -0.51
C LYS A 99 -12.79 11.54 -0.47
N GLY A 100 -12.50 11.02 0.72
CA GLY A 100 -11.56 9.92 0.92
C GLY A 100 -11.98 8.63 0.22
N ARG A 101 -13.27 8.32 0.17
CA ARG A 101 -13.80 7.16 -0.57
C ARG A 101 -13.49 7.28 -2.07
N VAL A 102 -13.77 8.43 -2.65
CA VAL A 102 -13.50 8.70 -4.07
C VAL A 102 -12.01 8.58 -4.39
N GLU A 103 -11.16 9.19 -3.58
CA GLU A 103 -9.70 9.12 -3.79
C GLU A 103 -9.15 7.71 -3.55
N ARG A 104 -9.69 6.98 -2.56
CA ARG A 104 -9.32 5.58 -2.32
C ARG A 104 -9.64 4.68 -3.51
N ASP A 105 -10.76 4.89 -4.16
CA ASP A 105 -11.12 4.15 -5.38
C ASP A 105 -10.14 4.44 -6.53
N ARG A 106 -9.70 5.69 -6.67
CA ARG A 106 -8.66 6.07 -7.64
C ARG A 106 -7.33 5.41 -7.31
N VAL A 107 -6.92 5.43 -6.04
CA VAL A 107 -5.71 4.73 -5.56
C VAL A 107 -5.80 3.24 -5.85
N THR A 108 -6.93 2.61 -5.57
CA THR A 108 -7.15 1.19 -5.85
C THR A 108 -6.98 0.88 -7.34
N LYS A 109 -7.49 1.72 -8.23
CA LYS A 109 -7.29 1.57 -9.68
C LYS A 109 -5.83 1.66 -10.08
N VAL A 110 -5.07 2.60 -9.50
CA VAL A 110 -3.63 2.73 -9.74
C VAL A 110 -2.88 1.48 -9.26
N MET A 111 -3.21 0.98 -8.06
CA MET A 111 -2.58 -0.22 -7.49
C MET A 111 -2.92 -1.50 -8.26
N SER A 112 -4.09 -1.54 -8.90
CA SER A 112 -4.55 -2.67 -9.72
C SER A 112 -4.12 -2.58 -11.19
N ASP A 113 -3.32 -1.58 -11.57
CA ASP A 113 -2.85 -1.42 -12.94
C ASP A 113 -1.92 -2.57 -13.36
N SER A 114 -2.47 -3.51 -14.11
CA SER A 114 -1.80 -4.74 -14.53
C SER A 114 -0.99 -4.61 -15.82
N ARG A 115 -0.81 -3.40 -16.37
CA ARG A 115 -0.12 -3.21 -17.67
C ARG A 115 1.30 -3.79 -17.72
N LEU A 116 2.01 -3.82 -16.58
CA LEU A 116 3.33 -4.46 -16.48
C LEU A 116 3.28 -5.98 -16.68
N LEU A 117 2.13 -6.59 -16.43
CA LEU A 117 1.91 -8.03 -16.49
C LEU A 117 1.06 -8.45 -17.70
N SER A 118 0.72 -7.50 -18.58
CA SER A 118 -0.19 -7.74 -19.72
C SER A 118 0.33 -8.76 -20.74
N GLY A 119 1.62 -9.08 -20.72
CA GLY A 119 2.21 -10.11 -21.57
C GLY A 119 2.09 -11.54 -21.01
N LEU A 120 1.52 -11.71 -19.81
CA LEU A 120 1.37 -13.01 -19.17
C LEU A 120 -0.05 -13.54 -19.34
N THR A 121 -0.15 -14.85 -19.57
CA THR A 121 -1.43 -15.58 -19.53
C THR A 121 -1.94 -15.72 -18.09
N ASP A 122 -3.21 -16.06 -17.90
CA ASP A 122 -3.80 -16.30 -16.57
C ASP A 122 -3.07 -17.41 -15.80
N GLU A 123 -2.59 -18.44 -16.49
CA GLU A 123 -1.85 -19.54 -15.86
C GLU A 123 -0.47 -19.08 -15.38
N GLU A 124 0.23 -18.29 -16.19
CA GLU A 124 1.51 -17.69 -15.82
C GLU A 124 1.37 -16.70 -14.67
N LEU A 125 0.29 -15.92 -14.63
CA LEU A 125 -0.02 -15.03 -13.50
C LEU A 125 -0.26 -15.80 -12.20
N ARG A 126 -0.99 -16.91 -12.24
CA ARG A 126 -1.17 -17.77 -11.06
C ARG A 126 0.15 -18.35 -10.58
N THR A 127 0.96 -18.86 -11.52
CA THR A 127 2.29 -19.41 -11.20
C THR A 127 3.20 -18.34 -10.59
N LEU A 128 3.25 -17.15 -11.20
CA LEU A 128 4.04 -16.02 -10.69
C LEU A 128 3.61 -15.63 -9.28
N ARG A 129 2.30 -15.49 -9.03
CA ARG A 129 1.74 -15.19 -7.71
C ARG A 129 2.23 -16.19 -6.66
N ASP A 130 2.12 -17.50 -6.96
CA ASP A 130 2.46 -18.56 -6.02
C ASP A 130 3.98 -18.63 -5.75
N LEU A 131 4.79 -18.36 -6.78
CA LEU A 131 6.26 -18.29 -6.64
C LEU A 131 6.69 -17.06 -5.83
N VAL A 132 6.11 -15.90 -6.07
CA VAL A 132 6.39 -14.68 -5.31
C VAL A 132 5.98 -14.87 -3.85
N TRP A 133 4.79 -15.43 -3.59
CA TRP A 133 4.33 -15.76 -2.25
C TRP A 133 5.30 -16.69 -1.51
N LYS A 134 5.73 -17.76 -2.17
CA LYS A 134 6.70 -18.71 -1.62
C LYS A 134 8.06 -18.06 -1.34
N ALA A 135 8.51 -17.16 -2.20
CA ALA A 135 9.80 -16.46 -2.03
C ALA A 135 9.77 -15.45 -0.88
N SER A 136 8.61 -14.92 -0.51
CA SER A 136 8.42 -13.98 0.60
C SER A 136 8.12 -14.64 1.95
N ASP A 137 8.33 -15.96 2.10
CA ASP A 137 8.02 -16.75 3.30
C ASP A 137 6.56 -16.59 3.79
N GLY A 138 5.63 -16.30 2.88
CA GLY A 138 4.21 -16.14 3.19
C GLY A 138 3.86 -14.88 4.00
N GLY A 139 4.82 -13.99 4.22
CA GLY A 139 4.61 -12.75 4.94
C GLY A 139 5.40 -11.59 4.36
N TRP A 140 4.70 -10.59 3.85
CA TRP A 140 5.30 -9.34 3.43
C TRP A 140 4.80 -8.21 4.34
N PRO A 141 5.57 -7.79 5.36
CA PRO A 141 5.40 -6.45 5.86
C PRO A 141 6.13 -5.53 4.89
N GLU A 142 5.41 -4.74 4.11
CA GLU A 142 6.05 -3.65 3.37
C GLU A 142 6.64 -2.67 4.38
N PRO A 143 7.96 -2.45 4.36
CA PRO A 143 8.53 -1.44 5.24
C PRO A 143 7.97 -0.07 4.83
N CYS A 144 7.51 0.69 5.81
CA CYS A 144 7.31 2.11 5.67
C CYS A 144 8.69 2.72 5.37
N GLY A 145 8.98 2.99 4.10
CA GLY A 145 10.21 3.65 3.71
C GLY A 145 10.25 5.07 4.27
N PRO A 146 11.43 5.60 4.58
CA PRO A 146 11.56 7.02 4.87
C PRO A 146 11.11 7.82 3.65
N GLU A 147 10.30 8.83 3.87
CA GLU A 147 10.03 9.88 2.88
C GLU A 147 11.26 10.79 2.70
#